data_3bd6ef00aff57a9b4c936c9b3de44902
#
_entry.id   3bd6ef00aff57a9b4c936c9b3de44902
#
_cell.length_a   1.000
_cell.length_b   1.000
_cell.length_c   1.000
_cell.angle_alpha   90.00
_cell.angle_beta   90.00
_cell.angle_gamma   90.00
#
_symmetry.space_group_name_H-M   'P 1'
#
loop_
_entity.id
_entity.type
_entity.pdbx_description
1 polymer ?
#
loop_
_entity_poly.entity_id
_entity_poly.type
_entity_poly.pdbx_seq_one_letter_code
_entity_poly.pdbx_strand_id
1 'polypeptide(L)'
;MAANHIFGLGNPVPTAAATLVAAILVISAMPAQGQQPSADQLKAHAQTTVKIIGGDKQKIKTYCELNDLTNQFDQAVEEKDTKKAGELSQKGEELLRKLGPEFAALADGINGVNLSYQDTREIGSIIGNLNEYCNN
;
A
#
# COMPACT_ATOMS: atom_id res chain seq x y z
N MET A 1 -32.38 -7.71 -25.69
CA MET A 1 -32.66 -9.04 -26.30
C MET A 1 -31.62 -9.98 -25.80
N ALA A 2 -32.03 -10.79 -24.91
CA ALA A 2 -32.23 -12.24 -24.93
C ALA A 2 -30.88 -12.96 -24.81
N ALA A 3 -30.64 -13.55 -23.69
CA ALA A 3 -31.04 -14.90 -23.21
C ALA A 3 -30.15 -15.96 -23.89
N ASN A 4 -29.64 -16.94 -23.28
CA ASN A 4 -30.20 -18.04 -22.50
C ASN A 4 -29.05 -18.93 -22.05
N HIS A 5 -29.11 -19.47 -20.84
CA HIS A 5 -29.44 -20.87 -20.51
C HIS A 5 -28.51 -21.91 -21.12
N ILE A 6 -28.03 -22.96 -20.42
CA ILE A 6 -28.77 -24.08 -19.82
C ILE A 6 -27.77 -24.97 -19.09
N PHE A 7 -28.00 -25.32 -17.87
CA PHE A 7 -28.36 -26.61 -17.32
C PHE A 7 -27.57 -27.85 -17.80
N GLY A 8 -27.03 -28.55 -16.85
CA GLY A 8 -26.56 -29.92 -17.01
C GLY A 8 -26.39 -30.63 -15.66
N LEU A 9 -27.46 -31.19 -15.17
CA LEU A 9 -27.56 -32.13 -14.06
C LEU A 9 -26.76 -33.43 -14.31
N GLY A 10 -26.23 -34.00 -13.25
CA GLY A 10 -25.79 -35.41 -13.30
C GLY A 10 -25.03 -35.84 -12.05
N ASN A 11 -25.76 -36.22 -11.00
CA ASN A 11 -25.31 -37.18 -9.98
C ASN A 11 -25.18 -38.59 -10.58
N PRO A 12 -24.41 -39.56 -10.03
CA PRO A 12 -24.69 -40.07 -8.67
C PRO A 12 -23.47 -40.50 -7.85
N VAL A 13 -23.71 -40.62 -6.56
CA VAL A 13 -22.89 -41.28 -5.53
C VAL A 13 -22.85 -42.79 -5.77
N PRO A 14 -21.73 -43.50 -5.37
CA PRO A 14 -21.92 -44.38 -4.24
C PRO A 14 -20.76 -44.49 -3.23
N THR A 15 -21.15 -44.46 -1.99
CA THR A 15 -20.87 -45.33 -0.82
C THR A 15 -19.48 -45.94 -0.60
N ALA A 16 -18.97 -45.59 0.60
CA ALA A 16 -18.32 -46.46 1.59
C ALA A 16 -16.88 -46.92 1.36
N ALA A 17 -16.00 -46.42 2.22
CA ALA A 17 -15.18 -47.25 3.12
C ALA A 17 -14.46 -46.36 4.13
N ALA A 18 -14.71 -46.69 5.39
CA ALA A 18 -14.05 -46.11 6.55
C ALA A 18 -12.58 -46.48 6.57
N THR A 19 -11.71 -45.49 6.74
CA THR A 19 -10.39 -45.69 7.33
C THR A 19 -10.03 -44.46 8.16
N LEU A 20 -9.96 -44.68 9.45
CA LEU A 20 -9.39 -43.81 10.46
C LEU A 20 -7.93 -43.52 10.07
N VAL A 21 -7.62 -42.30 9.77
CA VAL A 21 -6.23 -41.80 9.77
C VAL A 21 -6.22 -40.48 10.52
N ALA A 22 -5.37 -40.50 11.53
CA ALA A 22 -5.04 -39.45 12.47
C ALA A 22 -5.12 -38.05 11.93
N ALA A 23 -5.89 -37.19 12.62
CA ALA A 23 -5.88 -35.75 12.48
C ALA A 23 -4.50 -35.19 12.88
N ILE A 24 -3.64 -34.95 11.92
CA ILE A 24 -2.56 -34.00 12.08
C ILE A 24 -3.22 -32.63 11.86
N LEU A 25 -3.50 -31.94 12.96
CA LEU A 25 -3.80 -30.51 12.98
C LEU A 25 -2.57 -29.77 12.48
N VAL A 26 -2.41 -29.67 11.18
CA VAL A 26 -1.62 -28.62 10.59
C VAL A 26 -2.45 -27.37 10.79
N ILE A 27 -2.14 -26.65 11.87
CA ILE A 27 -2.54 -25.26 12.00
C ILE A 27 -1.75 -24.54 10.92
N SER A 28 -2.29 -24.55 9.71
CA SER A 28 -1.89 -23.60 8.68
C SER A 28 -2.28 -22.25 9.25
N ALA A 29 -1.27 -21.52 9.74
CA ALA A 29 -1.39 -20.10 9.97
C ALA A 29 -1.75 -19.48 8.61
N MET A 30 -3.06 -19.36 8.35
CA MET A 30 -3.53 -18.53 7.25
C MET A 30 -2.97 -17.15 7.51
N PRO A 31 -2.21 -16.55 6.56
CA PRO A 31 -1.93 -15.14 6.66
C PRO A 31 -3.29 -14.46 6.77
N ALA A 32 -3.45 -13.62 7.80
CA ALA A 32 -4.68 -12.88 8.02
C ALA A 32 -4.94 -12.02 6.77
N GLN A 33 -5.78 -12.52 5.88
CA GLN A 33 -6.19 -11.81 4.69
C GLN A 33 -7.08 -10.65 5.10
N GLY A 34 -6.63 -9.43 4.80
CA GLY A 34 -7.54 -8.32 4.56
C GLY A 34 -8.01 -7.51 5.75
N GLN A 35 -7.30 -7.46 6.88
CA GLN A 35 -7.53 -6.38 7.83
C GLN A 35 -6.80 -5.13 7.33
N GLN A 36 -7.57 -4.14 6.90
CA GLN A 36 -7.04 -2.80 6.64
C GLN A 36 -6.34 -2.30 7.91
N PRO A 37 -5.15 -1.72 7.80
CA PRO A 37 -4.44 -1.22 8.97
C PRO A 37 -5.28 -0.15 9.67
N SER A 38 -5.29 -0.17 11.01
CA SER A 38 -5.93 0.88 11.77
C SER A 38 -5.13 2.20 11.68
N ALA A 39 -5.77 3.32 11.99
CA ALA A 39 -5.09 4.61 12.05
C ALA A 39 -3.86 4.59 12.98
N ASP A 40 -3.96 3.94 14.14
CA ASP A 40 -2.85 3.81 15.08
C ASP A 40 -1.70 2.96 14.54
N GLN A 41 -2.01 1.90 13.81
CA GLN A 41 -1.00 1.10 13.11
C GLN A 41 -0.29 1.92 12.03
N LEU A 42 -1.01 2.73 11.28
CA LEU A 42 -0.42 3.61 10.27
C LEU A 42 0.44 4.71 10.90
N LYS A 43 0.06 5.29 12.04
CA LYS A 43 0.88 6.24 12.79
C LYS A 43 2.19 5.60 13.27
N ALA A 44 2.12 4.42 13.86
CA ALA A 44 3.30 3.66 14.29
C ALA A 44 4.20 3.31 13.10
N HIS A 45 3.61 2.92 11.98
CA HIS A 45 4.33 2.63 10.75
C HIS A 45 5.01 3.88 10.19
N ALA A 46 4.31 5.03 10.16
CA ALA A 46 4.87 6.31 9.75
C ALA A 46 6.09 6.71 10.61
N GLN A 47 6.00 6.58 11.93
CA GLN A 47 7.12 6.85 12.83
C GLN A 47 8.33 5.95 12.55
N THR A 48 8.11 4.67 12.31
CA THR A 48 9.17 3.71 11.95
C THR A 48 9.81 4.07 10.62
N THR A 49 8.99 4.37 9.61
CA THR A 49 9.45 4.76 8.27
C THR A 49 10.27 6.04 8.31
N VAL A 50 9.83 7.05 9.07
CA VAL A 50 10.59 8.31 9.26
C VAL A 50 11.96 8.04 9.87
N LYS A 51 12.06 7.16 10.87
CA LYS A 51 13.36 6.78 11.46
C LYS A 51 14.27 6.07 10.47
N ILE A 52 13.73 5.16 9.65
CA ILE A 52 14.50 4.44 8.62
C ILE A 52 15.03 5.40 7.57
N ILE A 53 14.18 6.32 7.08
CA ILE A 53 14.59 7.31 6.05
C ILE A 53 15.56 8.32 6.66
N GLY A 54 15.26 8.87 7.84
CA GLY A 54 16.09 9.86 8.51
C GLY A 54 17.47 9.36 8.94
N GLY A 55 17.63 8.04 9.08
CA GLY A 55 18.91 7.39 9.36
C GLY A 55 19.80 7.12 8.14
N ASP A 56 19.30 7.36 6.92
CA ASP A 56 19.98 7.04 5.67
C ASP A 56 20.01 8.26 4.75
N LYS A 57 21.20 8.82 4.54
CA LYS A 57 21.40 10.01 3.69
C LYS A 57 20.90 9.82 2.24
N GLN A 58 21.04 8.61 1.70
CA GLN A 58 20.59 8.31 0.35
C GLN A 58 19.06 8.30 0.28
N LYS A 59 18.40 7.73 1.29
CA LYS A 59 16.94 7.73 1.40
C LYS A 59 16.39 9.15 1.63
N ILE A 60 17.06 9.96 2.45
CA ILE A 60 16.71 11.38 2.61
C ILE A 60 16.72 12.07 1.25
N LYS A 61 17.82 11.95 0.49
CA LYS A 61 17.92 12.53 -0.83
C LYS A 61 16.79 12.09 -1.77
N THR A 62 16.52 10.77 -1.79
CA THR A 62 15.44 10.20 -2.60
C THR A 62 14.07 10.72 -2.17
N TYR A 63 13.84 10.89 -0.87
CA TYR A 63 12.59 11.47 -0.35
C TYR A 63 12.42 12.92 -0.79
N CYS A 64 13.49 13.73 -0.72
CA CYS A 64 13.44 15.12 -1.15
C CYS A 64 13.18 15.24 -2.66
N GLU A 65 13.79 14.36 -3.47
CA GLU A 65 13.49 14.27 -4.91
C GLU A 65 12.02 13.89 -5.16
N LEU A 66 11.46 12.99 -4.37
CA LEU A 66 10.05 12.60 -4.48
C LEU A 66 9.12 13.76 -4.10
N ASN A 67 9.44 14.52 -3.06
CA ASN A 67 8.67 15.68 -2.64
C ASN A 67 8.64 16.77 -3.73
N ASP A 68 9.79 17.09 -4.31
CA ASP A 68 9.88 18.06 -5.43
C ASP A 68 9.10 17.57 -6.66
N LEU A 69 9.16 16.27 -6.92
CA LEU A 69 8.45 15.67 -8.04
C LEU A 69 6.93 15.70 -7.83
N THR A 70 6.45 15.54 -6.60
CA THR A 70 5.03 15.68 -6.28
C THR A 70 4.52 17.08 -6.58
N ASN A 71 5.27 18.11 -6.20
CA ASN A 71 4.91 19.50 -6.53
C ASN A 71 4.83 19.74 -8.04
N GLN A 72 5.76 19.16 -8.82
CA GLN A 72 5.73 19.26 -10.28
C GLN A 72 4.54 18.49 -10.89
N PHE A 73 4.17 17.34 -10.29
CA PHE A 73 3.02 16.57 -10.71
C PHE A 73 1.72 17.35 -10.50
N ASP A 74 1.55 17.97 -9.33
CA ASP A 74 0.38 18.80 -9.03
C ASP A 74 0.23 19.96 -10.03
N GLN A 75 1.34 20.63 -10.37
CA GLN A 75 1.35 21.66 -11.41
C GLN A 75 0.94 21.11 -12.78
N ALA A 76 1.49 19.95 -13.19
CA ALA A 76 1.14 19.35 -14.46
C ALA A 76 -0.35 18.97 -14.54
N VAL A 77 -0.94 18.52 -13.41
CA VAL A 77 -2.38 18.24 -13.31
C VAL A 77 -3.21 19.52 -13.42
N GLU A 78 -2.80 20.61 -12.74
CA GLU A 78 -3.47 21.91 -12.84
C GLU A 78 -3.43 22.49 -14.27
N GLU A 79 -2.28 22.33 -14.94
CA GLU A 79 -2.09 22.74 -16.34
C GLU A 79 -2.74 21.79 -17.35
N LYS A 80 -3.34 20.67 -16.89
CA LYS A 80 -3.92 19.59 -17.71
C LYS A 80 -2.93 18.95 -18.70
N ASP A 81 -1.65 19.01 -18.36
CA ASP A 81 -0.58 18.33 -19.12
C ASP A 81 -0.51 16.85 -18.72
N THR A 82 -1.37 16.07 -19.35
CA THR A 82 -1.50 14.64 -19.06
C THR A 82 -0.23 13.85 -19.42
N LYS A 83 0.54 14.30 -20.41
CA LYS A 83 1.79 13.65 -20.80
C LYS A 83 2.84 13.83 -19.71
N LYS A 84 3.06 15.09 -19.30
CA LYS A 84 4.00 15.43 -18.23
C LYS A 84 3.60 14.75 -16.90
N ALA A 85 2.33 14.78 -16.54
CA ALA A 85 1.82 14.08 -15.37
C ALA A 85 2.12 12.57 -15.41
N GLY A 86 1.96 11.92 -16.56
CA GLY A 86 2.29 10.51 -16.75
C GLY A 86 3.79 10.20 -16.58
N GLU A 87 4.66 11.02 -17.15
CA GLU A 87 6.13 10.89 -16.99
C GLU A 87 6.56 11.08 -15.53
N LEU A 88 5.99 12.06 -14.84
CA LEU A 88 6.26 12.34 -13.43
C LEU A 88 5.76 11.21 -12.52
N SER A 89 4.60 10.62 -12.83
CA SER A 89 4.07 9.46 -12.10
C SER A 89 5.01 8.26 -12.18
N GLN A 90 5.51 7.92 -13.36
CA GLN A 90 6.46 6.80 -13.54
C GLN A 90 7.76 7.05 -12.75
N LYS A 91 8.28 8.26 -12.81
CA LYS A 91 9.47 8.63 -12.02
C LYS A 91 9.21 8.56 -10.52
N GLY A 92 8.01 8.95 -10.08
CA GLY A 92 7.57 8.83 -8.69
C GLY A 92 7.58 7.38 -8.20
N GLU A 93 7.08 6.45 -9.00
CA GLU A 93 7.11 5.02 -8.68
C GLU A 93 8.54 4.47 -8.54
N GLU A 94 9.49 4.94 -9.37
CA GLU A 94 10.89 4.56 -9.23
C GLU A 94 11.50 5.06 -7.92
N LEU A 95 11.19 6.30 -7.53
CA LEU A 95 11.66 6.87 -6.27
C LEU A 95 11.04 6.16 -5.06
N LEU A 96 9.76 5.80 -5.13
CA LEU A 96 9.11 5.00 -4.09
C LEU A 96 9.81 3.64 -3.90
N ARG A 97 10.17 2.96 -4.97
CA ARG A 97 10.93 1.70 -4.89
C ARG A 97 12.31 1.89 -4.25
N LYS A 98 12.99 3.01 -4.52
CA LYS A 98 14.29 3.34 -3.91
C LYS A 98 14.18 3.68 -2.43
N LEU A 99 13.07 4.24 -1.97
CA LEU A 99 12.80 4.50 -0.56
C LEU A 99 12.64 3.21 0.25
N GLY A 100 12.16 2.15 -0.40
CA GLY A 100 12.04 0.84 0.19
C GLY A 100 10.61 0.40 0.48
N PRO A 101 10.44 -0.89 0.82
CA PRO A 101 9.12 -1.49 0.98
C PRO A 101 8.31 -0.88 2.13
N GLU A 102 8.96 -0.37 3.17
CA GLU A 102 8.29 0.25 4.32
C GLU A 102 7.56 1.53 3.92
N PHE A 103 8.21 2.36 3.08
CA PHE A 103 7.57 3.59 2.61
C PHE A 103 6.44 3.28 1.61
N ALA A 104 6.65 2.32 0.72
CA ALA A 104 5.61 1.88 -0.21
C ALA A 104 4.38 1.32 0.54
N ALA A 105 4.59 0.45 1.52
CA ALA A 105 3.52 -0.11 2.34
C ALA A 105 2.78 0.95 3.17
N LEU A 106 3.48 1.99 3.64
CA LEU A 106 2.85 3.13 4.31
C LEU A 106 1.96 3.93 3.35
N ALA A 107 2.45 4.22 2.15
CA ALA A 107 1.69 4.93 1.13
C ALA A 107 0.44 4.15 0.70
N ASP A 108 0.57 2.86 0.46
CA ASP A 108 -0.56 1.97 0.13
C ASP A 108 -1.57 1.89 1.29
N GLY A 109 -1.09 1.80 2.53
CA GLY A 109 -1.92 1.79 3.72
C GLY A 109 -2.74 3.06 3.88
N ILE A 110 -2.15 4.22 3.67
CA ILE A 110 -2.83 5.53 3.74
C ILE A 110 -3.90 5.63 2.65
N ASN A 111 -3.59 5.20 1.42
CA ASN A 111 -4.51 5.26 0.29
C ASN A 111 -5.65 4.23 0.40
N GLY A 112 -5.41 3.10 1.07
CA GLY A 112 -6.37 2.01 1.20
C GLY A 112 -7.37 2.16 2.35
N VAL A 113 -7.20 3.13 3.24
CA VAL A 113 -8.00 3.30 4.46
C VAL A 113 -8.74 4.63 4.46
N ASN A 114 -9.98 4.59 4.91
CA ASN A 114 -10.76 5.82 5.09
C ASN A 114 -10.40 6.45 6.44
N LEU A 115 -9.35 7.28 6.45
CA LEU A 115 -8.85 7.96 7.63
C LEU A 115 -9.73 9.15 8.02
N SER A 116 -9.86 9.41 9.32
CA SER A 116 -10.43 10.66 9.79
C SER A 116 -9.52 11.85 9.41
N TYR A 117 -10.08 13.05 9.34
CA TYR A 117 -9.30 14.27 9.11
C TYR A 117 -8.17 14.44 10.14
N GLN A 118 -8.45 14.11 11.39
CA GLN A 118 -7.44 14.20 12.47
C GLN A 118 -6.31 13.20 12.26
N ASP A 119 -6.63 11.93 11.95
CA ASP A 119 -5.61 10.89 11.70
C ASP A 119 -4.74 11.23 10.49
N THR A 120 -5.35 11.75 9.42
CA THR A 120 -4.62 12.21 8.23
C THR A 120 -3.63 13.32 8.59
N ARG A 121 -4.04 14.29 9.41
CA ARG A 121 -3.15 15.36 9.87
C ARG A 121 -2.01 14.85 10.75
N GLU A 122 -2.29 13.92 11.65
CA GLU A 122 -1.28 13.36 12.54
C GLU A 122 -0.23 12.55 11.75
N ILE A 123 -0.66 11.69 10.84
CA ILE A 123 0.23 10.93 9.96
C ILE A 123 1.03 11.89 9.06
N GLY A 124 0.37 12.88 8.48
CA GLY A 124 1.01 13.91 7.67
C GLY A 124 2.07 14.70 8.45
N SER A 125 1.81 15.02 9.72
CA SER A 125 2.78 15.68 10.61
C SER A 125 4.01 14.80 10.89
N ILE A 126 3.79 13.49 11.12
CA ILE A 126 4.89 12.55 11.33
C ILE A 126 5.80 12.47 10.10
N ILE A 127 5.22 12.31 8.92
CA ILE A 127 5.96 12.25 7.66
C ILE A 127 6.61 13.61 7.34
N GLY A 128 5.92 14.69 7.66
CA GLY A 128 6.38 16.06 7.45
C GLY A 128 7.71 16.38 8.12
N ASN A 129 8.07 15.68 9.20
CA ASN A 129 9.38 15.82 9.84
C ASN A 129 10.55 15.50 8.88
N LEU A 130 10.30 14.71 7.82
CA LEU A 130 11.31 14.45 6.80
C LEU A 130 11.61 15.69 5.95
N ASN A 131 10.69 16.64 5.83
CA ASN A 131 10.90 17.87 5.06
C ASN A 131 11.97 18.76 5.68
N GLU A 132 12.23 18.64 6.98
CA GLU A 132 13.31 19.37 7.63
C GLU A 132 14.68 19.01 7.07
N TYR A 133 14.86 17.75 6.63
CA TYR A 133 16.10 17.29 6.01
C TYR A 133 16.27 17.81 4.58
N CYS A 134 15.19 18.22 3.91
CA CYS A 134 15.24 18.71 2.53
C CYS A 134 15.65 20.18 2.43
N ASN A 135 15.55 20.92 3.54
CA ASN A 135 15.81 22.38 3.58
C ASN A 135 17.21 22.72 4.14
N ASN A 136 18.05 21.69 4.42
CA ASN A 136 19.41 21.89 4.93
C ASN A 136 20.46 21.60 3.82
#